data_284023a27790c3995e9b53e42b4ae2e6
#
_entry.id   284023a27790c3995e9b53e42b4ae2e6
#
_cell.length_a   1.000
_cell.length_b   1.000
_cell.length_c   1.000
_cell.angle_alpha   90.00
_cell.angle_beta   90.00
_cell.angle_gamma   90.00
#
_symmetry.space_group_name_H-M   'P 1'
#
loop_
_entity.id
_entity.type
_entity.pdbx_description
1 polymer ?
#
loop_
_entity_poly.entity_id
_entity_poly.type
_entity_poly.pdbx_seq_one_letter_code
_entity_poly.pdbx_strand_id
1 'polypeptide(L)'
;MKKTILLTALGICCMIAVTGKAKAAEKVSGKYHYEILNSDKKTAALTKVEQLGTQVILPSSIDGYTIVQLGTMKENNYHFASASTLRLEGKAELFFSADAEKVTELTIPSKVEKIGVMSFQGCKKIKKVTLPKALTHIGSNAFNGCESLQNITIPKKVKGIGSGAFMKCAALKKVTLKMSKATIGSEAFSTDVTDGYDANGNPKIIKKSHLTKIVMPYKYKGLLKERAFCGYVGTSFTWRDFNTYNEGFLRGCKTLKNIVFPKNLKTIDIPKHCLDDSLSTLKPLVIPEGVKAVYVGQHCRNIKCITVKGKKTVLYGDSGMGAKMISVEKVNCKKGSKTWKKMKKFVCPNFAKKFKKDTENIDTDDYYTREIVHTKKVKVAKTK
;
A
#
# COMPACT_ATOMS: atom_id res chain seq x y z
N MET A 1 -31.38 -40.62 62.57
CA MET A 1 -30.89 -40.93 61.21
C MET A 1 -31.28 -39.74 60.28
N LYS A 2 -30.34 -38.90 60.00
CA LYS A 2 -30.52 -37.68 59.20
C LYS A 2 -30.15 -38.01 57.77
N LYS A 3 -31.12 -37.90 56.85
CA LYS A 3 -30.84 -37.96 55.38
C LYS A 3 -30.68 -36.55 54.90
N THR A 4 -29.49 -36.23 54.49
CA THR A 4 -29.10 -34.97 53.80
C THR A 4 -29.56 -35.09 52.35
N ILE A 5 -30.42 -34.18 51.90
CA ILE A 5 -30.81 -34.05 50.51
C ILE A 5 -29.84 -33.14 49.86
N LEU A 6 -29.09 -33.65 48.88
CA LEU A 6 -28.18 -32.88 48.05
C LEU A 6 -28.97 -32.33 46.86
N LEU A 7 -29.23 -31.02 46.85
CA LEU A 7 -29.75 -30.31 45.68
C LEU A 7 -28.63 -30.12 44.68
N THR A 8 -28.68 -30.85 43.58
CA THR A 8 -27.88 -30.54 42.39
C THR A 8 -28.59 -29.53 41.53
N ALA A 9 -28.14 -28.29 41.61
CA ALA A 9 -28.54 -27.27 40.66
C ALA A 9 -27.83 -27.53 39.31
N LEU A 10 -28.59 -28.05 38.35
CA LEU A 10 -28.14 -28.08 36.95
C LEU A 10 -28.13 -26.63 36.41
N GLY A 11 -27.00 -25.94 36.55
CA GLY A 11 -26.69 -24.77 35.77
C GLY A 11 -26.31 -25.22 34.36
N ILE A 12 -27.22 -25.07 33.41
CA ILE A 12 -26.88 -25.18 31.99
C ILE A 12 -26.00 -23.96 31.64
N CYS A 13 -24.70 -24.17 31.81
CA CYS A 13 -23.71 -23.26 31.26
C CYS A 13 -23.61 -23.56 29.78
N CYS A 14 -24.30 -22.78 28.92
CA CYS A 14 -23.99 -22.73 27.49
C CYS A 14 -22.52 -22.33 27.32
N MET A 15 -21.62 -23.30 27.37
CA MET A 15 -20.30 -23.11 26.84
C MET A 15 -20.45 -22.93 25.33
N ILE A 16 -20.49 -21.67 24.88
CA ILE A 16 -20.13 -21.33 23.52
C ILE A 16 -18.68 -21.80 23.37
N ALA A 17 -18.52 -22.98 22.78
CA ALA A 17 -17.22 -23.45 22.36
C ALA A 17 -16.72 -22.47 21.27
N VAL A 18 -16.02 -21.43 21.70
CA VAL A 18 -15.14 -20.69 20.81
C VAL A 18 -14.09 -21.72 20.38
N THR A 19 -14.29 -22.29 19.21
CA THR A 19 -13.29 -23.14 18.56
C THR A 19 -12.13 -22.26 18.10
N GLY A 20 -11.44 -21.66 19.04
CA GLY A 20 -10.10 -21.15 18.83
C GLY A 20 -9.24 -22.38 18.53
N LYS A 21 -8.80 -22.54 17.28
CA LYS A 21 -7.75 -23.51 16.96
C LYS A 21 -6.64 -23.32 17.99
N ALA A 22 -6.40 -24.32 18.82
CA ALA A 22 -5.30 -24.31 19.76
C ALA A 22 -4.04 -23.89 18.99
N LYS A 23 -3.31 -22.91 19.53
CA LYS A 23 -2.03 -22.48 18.93
C LYS A 23 -1.14 -23.73 18.91
N ALA A 24 -0.66 -24.13 17.73
CA ALA A 24 0.27 -25.24 17.62
C ALA A 24 1.46 -24.95 18.56
N ALA A 25 1.88 -25.95 19.34
CA ALA A 25 3.02 -25.79 20.23
C ALA A 25 4.27 -25.46 19.41
N GLU A 26 4.99 -24.43 19.82
CA GLU A 26 6.28 -24.09 19.23
C GLU A 26 7.28 -25.20 19.56
N LYS A 27 8.06 -25.59 18.55
CA LYS A 27 9.16 -26.56 18.65
C LYS A 27 10.49 -25.87 18.41
N VAL A 28 11.54 -26.41 18.99
CA VAL A 28 12.91 -25.89 18.86
C VAL A 28 13.81 -27.00 18.32
N SER A 29 14.60 -26.66 17.29
CA SER A 29 15.65 -27.52 16.72
C SER A 29 16.90 -26.68 16.49
N GLY A 30 17.89 -26.85 17.37
CA GLY A 30 19.07 -25.99 17.42
C GLY A 30 18.71 -24.52 17.61
N LYS A 31 19.12 -23.65 16.68
CA LYS A 31 18.80 -22.21 16.69
C LYS A 31 17.46 -21.86 16.05
N TYR A 32 16.66 -22.82 15.63
CA TYR A 32 15.44 -22.61 14.88
C TYR A 32 14.22 -22.95 15.74
N HIS A 33 13.27 -22.00 15.80
CA HIS A 33 11.95 -22.20 16.36
C HIS A 33 10.93 -22.37 15.23
N TYR A 34 10.03 -23.33 15.33
CA TYR A 34 9.06 -23.62 14.30
C TYR A 34 7.74 -24.14 14.84
N GLU A 35 6.67 -23.92 14.11
CA GLU A 35 5.33 -24.48 14.37
C GLU A 35 4.94 -25.41 13.22
N ILE A 36 4.38 -26.58 13.54
CA ILE A 36 3.84 -27.51 12.54
C ILE A 36 2.51 -26.92 12.02
N LEU A 37 2.44 -26.63 10.72
CA LEU A 37 1.23 -26.15 10.06
C LEU A 37 0.31 -27.28 9.61
N ASN A 38 0.88 -28.37 9.14
CA ASN A 38 0.16 -29.55 8.70
C ASN A 38 1.06 -30.79 8.85
N SER A 39 0.66 -31.74 9.70
CA SER A 39 1.39 -32.98 9.97
C SER A 39 1.40 -33.94 8.78
N ASP A 40 0.25 -34.07 8.09
CA ASP A 40 0.09 -35.01 6.98
C ASP A 40 0.91 -34.58 5.75
N LYS A 41 0.91 -33.29 5.48
CA LYS A 41 1.71 -32.68 4.39
C LYS A 41 3.15 -32.38 4.82
N LYS A 42 3.51 -32.67 6.06
CA LYS A 42 4.82 -32.35 6.64
C LYS A 42 5.27 -30.91 6.34
N THR A 43 4.44 -29.93 6.69
CA THR A 43 4.77 -28.50 6.48
C THR A 43 4.81 -27.75 7.80
N ALA A 44 5.72 -26.78 7.89
CA ALA A 44 5.92 -25.97 9.07
C ALA A 44 6.15 -24.47 8.73
N ALA A 45 5.92 -23.62 9.74
CA ALA A 45 6.35 -22.23 9.77
C ALA A 45 7.63 -22.14 10.61
N LEU A 46 8.65 -21.50 10.09
CA LEU A 46 9.80 -21.08 10.86
C LEU A 46 9.43 -19.79 11.59
N THR A 47 9.35 -19.81 12.93
CA THR A 47 8.82 -18.69 13.72
C THR A 47 9.91 -17.75 14.26
N LYS A 48 11.11 -18.29 14.54
CA LYS A 48 12.24 -17.51 15.04
C LYS A 48 13.56 -18.16 14.66
N VAL A 49 14.59 -17.34 14.48
CA VAL A 49 15.99 -17.76 14.31
C VAL A 49 16.84 -17.05 15.34
N GLU A 50 17.57 -17.79 16.13
CA GLU A 50 18.53 -17.28 17.09
C GLU A 50 19.94 -17.23 16.50
N GLN A 51 20.82 -16.39 17.07
CA GLN A 51 22.24 -16.28 16.70
C GLN A 51 22.45 -16.05 15.18
N LEU A 52 21.99 -14.90 14.70
CA LEU A 52 22.15 -14.51 13.31
C LEU A 52 23.61 -14.10 13.00
N GLY A 53 24.15 -14.65 11.91
CA GLY A 53 25.37 -14.15 11.29
C GLY A 53 25.09 -13.04 10.27
N THR A 54 26.14 -12.58 9.58
CA THR A 54 26.02 -11.60 8.50
C THR A 54 25.37 -12.20 7.25
N GLN A 55 25.59 -13.49 6.99
CA GLN A 55 24.96 -14.24 5.91
C GLN A 55 23.98 -15.25 6.52
N VAL A 56 22.71 -15.19 6.15
CA VAL A 56 21.68 -16.05 6.67
C VAL A 56 21.08 -16.89 5.54
N ILE A 57 21.33 -18.20 5.62
CA ILE A 57 20.68 -19.20 4.77
C ILE A 57 19.63 -19.90 5.62
N LEU A 58 18.35 -19.65 5.31
CA LEU A 58 17.26 -20.30 6.03
C LEU A 58 17.10 -21.75 5.56
N PRO A 59 16.79 -22.68 6.47
CA PRO A 59 16.63 -24.09 6.14
C PRO A 59 15.37 -24.32 5.27
N SER A 60 15.48 -25.23 4.31
CA SER A 60 14.33 -25.65 3.50
C SER A 60 13.41 -26.63 4.23
N SER A 61 13.95 -27.32 5.25
CA SER A 61 13.21 -28.26 6.12
C SER A 61 13.85 -28.30 7.51
N ILE A 62 13.05 -28.66 8.52
CA ILE A 62 13.48 -28.89 9.91
C ILE A 62 12.73 -30.12 10.41
N ASP A 63 13.46 -31.09 11.00
CA ASP A 63 12.91 -32.31 11.58
C ASP A 63 11.89 -33.05 10.67
N GLY A 64 12.22 -33.09 9.36
CA GLY A 64 11.36 -33.73 8.34
C GLY A 64 10.19 -32.88 7.85
N TYR A 65 10.00 -31.63 8.34
CA TYR A 65 8.96 -30.71 7.90
C TYR A 65 9.50 -29.68 6.92
N THR A 66 8.88 -29.55 5.75
CA THR A 66 9.20 -28.51 4.77
C THR A 66 8.80 -27.14 5.29
N ILE A 67 9.69 -26.17 5.24
CA ILE A 67 9.39 -24.79 5.62
C ILE A 67 8.68 -24.08 4.46
N VAL A 68 7.40 -23.75 4.70
CA VAL A 68 6.54 -23.05 3.73
C VAL A 68 6.15 -21.64 4.19
N GLN A 69 6.45 -21.28 5.43
CA GLN A 69 6.14 -19.97 6.00
C GLN A 69 7.30 -19.48 6.87
N LEU A 70 7.56 -18.18 6.81
CA LEU A 70 8.50 -17.48 7.68
C LEU A 70 7.73 -16.48 8.55
N GLY A 71 7.94 -16.53 9.86
CA GLY A 71 7.23 -15.72 10.83
C GLY A 71 5.74 -16.06 10.94
N THR A 72 4.99 -15.20 11.63
CA THR A 72 3.56 -15.38 11.86
C THR A 72 2.74 -14.53 10.89
N MET A 73 1.58 -15.05 10.46
CA MET A 73 0.62 -14.31 9.63
C MET A 73 -0.48 -13.64 10.46
N LYS A 74 -0.49 -13.84 11.78
CA LYS A 74 -1.49 -13.23 12.64
C LYS A 74 -1.18 -11.74 12.78
N GLU A 75 -2.00 -10.91 12.18
CA GLU A 75 -2.16 -9.52 12.60
C GLU A 75 -2.95 -9.59 13.92
N ASN A 76 -2.31 -9.30 15.05
CA ASN A 76 -3.06 -9.00 16.26
C ASN A 76 -3.94 -7.81 15.93
N ASN A 77 -5.26 -7.92 16.04
CA ASN A 77 -6.37 -7.01 15.75
C ASN A 77 -6.06 -5.49 15.77
N TYR A 78 -5.02 -5.05 15.07
CA TYR A 78 -4.73 -3.63 14.90
C TYR A 78 -5.55 -3.13 13.71
N HIS A 79 -6.79 -2.75 14.02
CA HIS A 79 -7.61 -1.98 13.11
C HIS A 79 -6.87 -0.67 12.77
N PHE A 80 -6.46 -0.55 11.52
CA PHE A 80 -6.25 0.72 10.78
C PHE A 80 -5.60 1.91 11.50
N ALA A 81 -4.58 1.69 12.33
CA ALA A 81 -3.64 2.77 12.59
C ALA A 81 -2.72 2.91 11.37
N SER A 82 -2.46 4.13 10.92
CA SER A 82 -1.47 4.37 9.87
C SER A 82 -0.15 3.71 10.28
N ALA A 83 0.59 3.16 9.33
CA ALA A 83 1.85 2.44 9.62
C ALA A 83 2.88 3.28 10.41
N SER A 84 2.69 4.60 10.47
CA SER A 84 3.48 5.55 11.24
C SER A 84 3.15 5.58 12.74
N THR A 85 1.99 5.05 13.18
CA THR A 85 1.52 5.09 14.58
C THR A 85 1.53 3.73 15.28
N LEU A 86 2.06 2.68 14.66
CA LEU A 86 2.22 1.37 15.30
C LEU A 86 3.24 1.47 16.46
N ARG A 87 2.78 1.95 17.61
CA ARG A 87 3.40 1.64 18.90
C ARG A 87 3.16 0.16 19.17
N LEU A 88 4.24 -0.59 19.24
CA LEU A 88 4.24 -1.99 19.62
C LEU A 88 3.86 -2.12 21.11
N GLU A 89 2.58 -2.04 21.42
CA GLU A 89 2.05 -2.50 22.70
C GLU A 89 1.73 -3.98 22.59
N GLY A 90 2.72 -4.78 22.94
CA GLY A 90 2.64 -6.23 22.92
C GLY A 90 3.82 -6.83 22.16
N LYS A 91 4.55 -7.73 22.83
CA LYS A 91 5.73 -8.42 22.31
C LYS A 91 5.39 -9.24 21.05
N ALA A 92 5.32 -8.60 19.89
CA ALA A 92 5.51 -9.32 18.63
C ALA A 92 6.97 -9.76 18.61
N GLU A 93 7.24 -11.03 18.89
CA GLU A 93 8.58 -11.56 18.74
C GLU A 93 8.97 -11.43 17.29
N LEU A 94 9.94 -10.55 17.03
CA LEU A 94 10.52 -10.37 15.71
C LEU A 94 11.12 -11.70 15.26
N PHE A 95 10.85 -12.11 14.03
CA PHE A 95 11.44 -13.31 13.43
C PHE A 95 12.98 -13.26 13.49
N PHE A 96 13.55 -12.07 13.25
CA PHE A 96 14.92 -11.72 13.54
C PHE A 96 14.96 -10.75 14.71
N SER A 97 15.39 -11.22 15.89
CA SER A 97 15.53 -10.42 17.10
C SER A 97 16.67 -9.38 17.03
N ALA A 98 17.35 -9.08 18.12
CA ALA A 98 18.39 -8.04 18.26
C ALA A 98 19.51 -8.05 17.19
N ASP A 99 19.69 -9.13 16.47
CA ASP A 99 20.77 -9.27 15.46
C ASP A 99 20.34 -8.91 14.01
N ALA A 100 19.10 -8.47 13.80
CA ALA A 100 18.59 -8.11 12.46
C ALA A 100 19.51 -7.12 11.71
N GLU A 101 20.10 -6.17 12.43
CA GLU A 101 21.00 -5.17 11.86
C GLU A 101 22.35 -5.73 11.35
N LYS A 102 22.75 -6.93 11.76
CA LYS A 102 23.98 -7.59 11.31
C LYS A 102 23.84 -8.25 9.94
N VAL A 103 22.61 -8.62 9.55
CA VAL A 103 22.33 -9.39 8.34
C VAL A 103 22.55 -8.56 7.08
N THR A 104 23.47 -9.00 6.22
CA THR A 104 23.78 -8.37 4.93
C THR A 104 23.23 -9.17 3.75
N GLU A 105 23.13 -10.48 3.89
CA GLU A 105 22.64 -11.41 2.87
C GLU A 105 21.59 -12.35 3.45
N LEU A 106 20.52 -12.57 2.70
CA LEU A 106 19.42 -13.43 3.09
C LEU A 106 19.00 -14.33 1.93
N THR A 107 19.06 -15.64 2.14
CA THR A 107 18.52 -16.64 1.22
C THR A 107 17.25 -17.24 1.78
N ILE A 108 16.14 -17.06 1.04
CA ILE A 108 14.80 -17.59 1.37
C ILE A 108 14.60 -18.89 0.60
N PRO A 109 14.20 -20.00 1.25
CA PRO A 109 13.97 -21.27 0.59
C PRO A 109 12.89 -21.21 -0.50
N SER A 110 13.09 -22.00 -1.57
CA SER A 110 12.23 -21.94 -2.77
C SER A 110 10.77 -22.37 -2.54
N LYS A 111 10.49 -23.15 -1.51
CA LYS A 111 9.15 -23.66 -1.12
C LYS A 111 8.38 -22.69 -0.23
N VAL A 112 8.98 -21.58 0.23
CA VAL A 112 8.29 -20.61 1.08
C VAL A 112 7.16 -19.94 0.31
N GLU A 113 5.96 -20.06 0.85
CA GLU A 113 4.72 -19.50 0.30
C GLU A 113 4.28 -18.23 1.01
N LYS A 114 4.69 -18.03 2.26
CA LYS A 114 4.27 -16.87 3.08
C LYS A 114 5.45 -16.30 3.86
N ILE A 115 5.57 -14.99 3.84
CA ILE A 115 6.43 -14.20 4.72
C ILE A 115 5.53 -13.47 5.70
N GLY A 116 5.72 -13.67 6.98
CA GLY A 116 4.87 -13.17 8.05
C GLY A 116 5.03 -11.68 8.30
N VAL A 117 4.23 -11.21 9.25
CA VAL A 117 4.26 -9.83 9.73
C VAL A 117 5.62 -9.57 10.39
N MET A 118 6.25 -8.42 10.05
CA MET A 118 7.52 -7.94 10.61
C MET A 118 8.71 -8.92 10.48
N SER A 119 8.63 -9.96 9.63
CA SER A 119 9.63 -11.05 9.62
C SER A 119 11.07 -10.58 9.42
N PHE A 120 11.30 -9.56 8.62
CA PHE A 120 12.63 -8.99 8.33
C PHE A 120 12.69 -7.50 8.66
N GLN A 121 11.87 -7.05 9.59
CA GLN A 121 11.86 -5.66 10.02
C GLN A 121 13.22 -5.29 10.62
N GLY A 122 13.72 -4.10 10.25
CA GLY A 122 14.98 -3.58 10.80
C GLY A 122 16.26 -4.22 10.24
N CYS A 123 16.18 -5.09 9.24
CA CYS A 123 17.36 -5.65 8.56
C CYS A 123 18.04 -4.58 7.69
N LYS A 124 18.60 -3.53 8.32
CA LYS A 124 19.09 -2.31 7.66
C LYS A 124 20.17 -2.54 6.59
N LYS A 125 20.99 -3.61 6.75
CA LYS A 125 22.14 -3.87 5.87
C LYS A 125 21.84 -4.79 4.69
N ILE A 126 20.66 -5.41 4.62
CA ILE A 126 20.31 -6.28 3.49
C ILE A 126 20.24 -5.45 2.19
N LYS A 127 21.11 -5.76 1.23
CA LYS A 127 21.17 -5.07 -0.08
C LYS A 127 20.29 -5.71 -1.15
N LYS A 128 20.08 -7.03 -1.06
CA LYS A 128 19.35 -7.83 -2.04
C LYS A 128 18.55 -8.95 -1.37
N VAL A 129 17.32 -9.12 -1.79
CA VAL A 129 16.46 -10.25 -1.40
C VAL A 129 15.89 -10.87 -2.67
N THR A 130 16.00 -12.19 -2.79
CA THR A 130 15.33 -12.94 -3.86
C THR A 130 14.12 -13.63 -3.29
N LEU A 131 12.94 -13.18 -3.69
CA LEU A 131 11.67 -13.75 -3.26
C LEU A 131 11.37 -15.04 -4.06
N PRO A 132 10.96 -16.14 -3.39
CA PRO A 132 10.72 -17.42 -4.03
C PRO A 132 9.49 -17.38 -4.97
N LYS A 133 9.53 -18.15 -6.07
CA LYS A 133 8.44 -18.22 -7.05
C LYS A 133 7.14 -18.78 -6.45
N ALA A 134 7.20 -19.54 -5.36
CA ALA A 134 6.05 -20.09 -4.64
C ALA A 134 5.32 -19.06 -3.79
N LEU A 135 5.93 -17.89 -3.52
CA LEU A 135 5.42 -16.88 -2.59
C LEU A 135 4.02 -16.39 -3.00
N THR A 136 3.10 -16.39 -2.04
CA THR A 136 1.71 -15.97 -2.19
C THR A 136 1.36 -14.74 -1.35
N HIS A 137 2.02 -14.54 -0.20
CA HIS A 137 1.75 -13.42 0.71
C HIS A 137 3.01 -12.85 1.34
N ILE A 138 3.04 -11.53 1.47
CA ILE A 138 4.03 -10.77 2.24
C ILE A 138 3.25 -10.00 3.30
N GLY A 139 3.58 -10.24 4.57
CA GLY A 139 2.89 -9.65 5.72
C GLY A 139 3.17 -8.14 5.89
N SER A 140 2.39 -7.51 6.74
CA SER A 140 2.57 -6.11 7.09
C SER A 140 3.96 -5.89 7.72
N ASN A 141 4.61 -4.80 7.35
CA ASN A 141 5.97 -4.45 7.82
C ASN A 141 7.05 -5.54 7.61
N ALA A 142 6.83 -6.52 6.73
CA ALA A 142 7.73 -7.66 6.58
C ALA A 142 9.19 -7.29 6.30
N PHE A 143 9.43 -6.23 5.54
CA PHE A 143 10.76 -5.67 5.22
C PHE A 143 10.86 -4.18 5.61
N ASN A 144 10.06 -3.75 6.59
CA ASN A 144 10.12 -2.36 7.05
C ASN A 144 11.50 -2.05 7.63
N GLY A 145 12.11 -0.94 7.18
CA GLY A 145 13.44 -0.53 7.64
C GLY A 145 14.61 -1.33 7.03
N CYS A 146 14.40 -2.07 5.95
CA CYS A 146 15.48 -2.63 5.14
C CYS A 146 16.15 -1.52 4.31
N GLU A 147 16.84 -0.59 4.99
CA GLU A 147 17.30 0.69 4.44
C GLU A 147 18.27 0.56 3.26
N SER A 148 19.04 -0.56 3.19
CA SER A 148 20.03 -0.82 2.13
C SER A 148 19.46 -1.60 0.94
N LEU A 149 18.19 -2.06 0.98
CA LEU A 149 17.59 -2.85 -0.08
C LEU A 149 17.41 -2.01 -1.35
N GLN A 150 18.09 -2.39 -2.45
CA GLN A 150 18.13 -1.56 -3.66
C GLN A 150 17.04 -1.86 -4.69
N ASN A 151 16.66 -3.13 -4.82
CA ASN A 151 15.69 -3.56 -5.80
C ASN A 151 14.87 -4.73 -5.25
N ILE A 152 13.59 -4.78 -5.61
CA ILE A 152 12.73 -5.90 -5.27
C ILE A 152 11.89 -6.33 -6.46
N THR A 153 11.78 -7.64 -6.67
CA THR A 153 10.87 -8.23 -7.66
C THR A 153 9.84 -9.08 -6.94
N ILE A 154 8.58 -8.70 -7.02
CA ILE A 154 7.46 -9.43 -6.44
C ILE A 154 6.98 -10.49 -7.41
N PRO A 155 6.98 -11.79 -7.03
CA PRO A 155 6.63 -12.90 -7.90
C PRO A 155 5.16 -12.90 -8.35
N LYS A 156 4.88 -13.61 -9.44
CA LYS A 156 3.56 -13.66 -10.10
C LYS A 156 2.44 -14.24 -9.22
N LYS A 157 2.77 -15.17 -8.32
CA LYS A 157 1.79 -15.85 -7.46
C LYS A 157 1.36 -15.04 -6.25
N VAL A 158 2.02 -13.92 -5.94
CA VAL A 158 1.68 -13.08 -4.79
C VAL A 158 0.27 -12.53 -4.95
N LYS A 159 -0.57 -12.73 -3.92
CA LYS A 159 -1.97 -12.30 -3.80
C LYS A 159 -2.14 -11.10 -2.88
N GLY A 160 -1.20 -10.90 -1.93
CA GLY A 160 -1.24 -9.81 -0.97
C GLY A 160 0.14 -9.34 -0.53
N ILE A 161 0.29 -8.02 -0.42
CA ILE A 161 1.40 -7.33 0.22
C ILE A 161 0.78 -6.49 1.32
N GLY A 162 1.20 -6.70 2.56
CA GLY A 162 0.68 -6.02 3.74
C GLY A 162 1.05 -4.53 3.79
N SER A 163 0.39 -3.80 4.67
CA SER A 163 0.67 -2.39 4.91
C SER A 163 2.10 -2.20 5.41
N GLY A 164 2.79 -1.17 4.91
CA GLY A 164 4.17 -0.87 5.29
C GLY A 164 5.20 -1.94 4.94
N ALA A 165 4.87 -2.94 4.11
CA ALA A 165 5.73 -4.12 3.89
C ALA A 165 7.17 -3.78 3.49
N PHE A 166 7.39 -2.71 2.74
CA PHE A 166 8.69 -2.17 2.35
C PHE A 166 8.84 -0.70 2.76
N MET A 167 8.19 -0.31 3.87
CA MET A 167 8.30 1.04 4.40
C MET A 167 9.74 1.28 4.90
N LYS A 168 10.21 2.52 4.81
CA LYS A 168 11.57 2.92 5.21
C LYS A 168 12.72 2.19 4.48
N CYS A 169 12.48 1.65 3.30
CA CYS A 169 13.52 1.07 2.44
C CYS A 169 14.16 2.18 1.59
N ALA A 170 14.90 3.11 2.21
CA ALA A 170 15.38 4.34 1.56
C ALA A 170 16.23 4.11 0.29
N ALA A 171 17.06 3.07 0.26
CA ALA A 171 17.91 2.77 -0.90
C ALA A 171 17.14 2.08 -2.06
N LEU A 172 15.84 1.82 -1.91
CA LEU A 172 15.05 1.11 -2.92
C LEU A 172 14.88 1.97 -4.18
N LYS A 173 15.49 1.58 -5.28
CA LYS A 173 15.49 2.29 -6.57
C LYS A 173 14.40 1.79 -7.51
N LYS A 174 14.13 0.47 -7.47
CA LYS A 174 13.22 -0.17 -8.41
C LYS A 174 12.37 -1.24 -7.73
N VAL A 175 11.06 -1.16 -7.98
CA VAL A 175 10.07 -2.20 -7.64
C VAL A 175 9.55 -2.82 -8.93
N THR A 176 9.59 -4.15 -9.05
CA THR A 176 9.01 -4.89 -10.18
C THR A 176 7.89 -5.78 -9.66
N LEU A 177 6.66 -5.50 -10.06
CA LEU A 177 5.46 -6.24 -9.71
C LEU A 177 5.12 -7.18 -10.87
N LYS A 178 5.24 -8.51 -10.68
CA LYS A 178 4.89 -9.51 -11.72
C LYS A 178 3.46 -10.02 -11.59
N MET A 179 2.80 -9.77 -10.44
CA MET A 179 1.41 -10.13 -10.19
C MET A 179 0.45 -9.07 -10.76
N SER A 180 -0.78 -9.49 -11.11
CA SER A 180 -1.80 -8.63 -11.74
C SER A 180 -3.10 -8.50 -10.95
N LYS A 181 -3.24 -9.20 -9.82
CA LYS A 181 -4.47 -9.24 -9.01
C LYS A 181 -4.23 -9.13 -7.49
N ALA A 182 -3.02 -8.79 -7.07
CA ALA A 182 -2.70 -8.69 -5.65
C ALA A 182 -3.28 -7.42 -5.01
N THR A 183 -3.59 -7.50 -3.72
CA THR A 183 -3.78 -6.31 -2.89
C THR A 183 -2.43 -5.78 -2.46
N ILE A 184 -2.17 -4.50 -2.63
CA ILE A 184 -1.01 -3.78 -2.09
C ILE A 184 -1.53 -2.88 -0.97
N GLY A 185 -1.07 -3.14 0.25
CA GLY A 185 -1.48 -2.44 1.47
C GLY A 185 -1.07 -0.97 1.49
N SER A 186 -1.64 -0.23 2.42
CA SER A 186 -1.32 1.18 2.62
C SER A 186 0.17 1.34 2.95
N GLU A 187 0.78 2.39 2.38
CA GLU A 187 2.19 2.72 2.59
C GLU A 187 3.19 1.58 2.30
N ALA A 188 2.77 0.55 1.55
CA ALA A 188 3.61 -0.64 1.31
C ALA A 188 5.00 -0.30 0.75
N PHE A 189 5.13 0.77 -0.02
CA PHE A 189 6.40 1.30 -0.56
C PHE A 189 6.61 2.77 -0.18
N SER A 190 6.25 3.17 1.03
CA SER A 190 6.58 4.48 1.62
C SER A 190 8.04 4.46 2.09
N THR A 191 8.96 4.74 1.19
CA THR A 191 10.38 4.40 1.36
C THR A 191 11.24 5.51 1.99
N ASP A 192 10.69 6.69 2.28
CA ASP A 192 11.37 7.69 3.11
C ASP A 192 11.58 7.14 4.54
N VAL A 193 12.73 7.41 5.14
CA VAL A 193 12.95 7.14 6.57
C VAL A 193 12.61 8.39 7.36
N THR A 194 11.67 8.28 8.28
CA THR A 194 11.20 9.39 9.10
C THR A 194 11.52 9.14 10.57
N ASP A 195 11.81 10.22 11.30
CA ASP A 195 12.01 10.21 12.75
C ASP A 195 11.29 11.40 13.40
N GLY A 196 10.17 11.08 14.09
CA GLY A 196 9.31 12.10 14.70
C GLY A 196 8.65 13.05 13.69
N TYR A 197 8.23 14.21 14.21
CA TYR A 197 7.57 15.25 13.44
C TYR A 197 8.30 16.59 13.60
N ASP A 198 8.24 17.44 12.61
CA ASP A 198 8.72 18.82 12.68
C ASP A 198 7.74 19.72 13.47
N ALA A 199 8.12 20.98 13.70
CA ALA A 199 7.29 21.95 14.44
C ALA A 199 5.92 22.22 13.79
N ASN A 200 5.73 21.85 12.52
CA ASN A 200 4.46 22.00 11.79
C ASN A 200 3.65 20.69 11.76
N GLY A 201 4.08 19.66 12.48
CA GLY A 201 3.43 18.34 12.51
C GLY A 201 3.67 17.50 11.26
N ASN A 202 4.66 17.82 10.40
CA ASN A 202 5.01 16.99 9.26
C ASN A 202 6.06 15.95 9.66
N PRO A 203 6.03 14.72 9.09
CA PRO A 203 7.06 13.71 9.33
C PRO A 203 8.45 14.25 8.99
N LYS A 204 9.35 14.25 9.97
CA LYS A 204 10.76 14.66 9.80
C LYS A 204 11.50 13.58 9.02
N ILE A 205 11.81 13.85 7.75
CA ILE A 205 12.54 12.92 6.88
C ILE A 205 14.02 12.99 7.20
N ILE A 206 14.61 11.88 7.66
CA ILE A 206 16.05 11.75 7.93
C ILE A 206 16.82 11.05 6.79
N LYS A 207 16.15 10.19 6.01
CA LYS A 207 16.68 9.64 4.75
C LYS A 207 15.61 9.70 3.68
N LYS A 208 15.93 10.34 2.55
CA LYS A 208 15.02 10.43 1.40
C LYS A 208 15.00 9.12 0.62
N SER A 209 13.85 8.82 0.07
CA SER A 209 13.64 7.73 -0.88
C SER A 209 14.49 7.89 -2.15
N HIS A 210 14.86 6.74 -2.74
CA HIS A 210 15.48 6.63 -4.06
C HIS A 210 14.58 5.92 -5.09
N LEU A 211 13.31 5.65 -4.76
CA LEU A 211 12.39 4.90 -5.61
C LEU A 211 11.99 5.70 -6.85
N THR A 212 12.70 5.46 -7.96
CA THR A 212 12.49 6.14 -9.24
C THR A 212 11.78 5.29 -10.29
N LYS A 213 11.64 3.96 -10.05
CA LYS A 213 11.07 3.05 -11.05
C LYS A 213 10.11 2.05 -10.44
N ILE A 214 8.86 2.07 -10.89
CA ILE A 214 7.85 1.07 -10.59
C ILE A 214 7.47 0.38 -11.90
N VAL A 215 7.71 -0.92 -11.99
CA VAL A 215 7.36 -1.76 -13.15
C VAL A 215 6.22 -2.68 -12.74
N MET A 216 5.10 -2.61 -13.45
CA MET A 216 3.93 -3.43 -13.18
C MET A 216 3.26 -3.89 -14.48
N PRO A 217 2.45 -4.97 -14.44
CA PRO A 217 1.70 -5.44 -15.61
C PRO A 217 0.82 -4.35 -16.21
N TYR A 218 0.57 -4.42 -17.52
CA TYR A 218 -0.32 -3.46 -18.18
C TYR A 218 -1.72 -3.47 -17.57
N LYS A 219 -2.32 -4.64 -17.38
CA LYS A 219 -3.59 -4.81 -16.66
C LYS A 219 -3.31 -5.16 -15.21
N TYR A 220 -3.74 -4.32 -14.30
CA TYR A 220 -3.66 -4.56 -12.87
C TYR A 220 -5.07 -4.52 -12.27
N LYS A 221 -5.59 -5.68 -11.89
CA LYS A 221 -6.94 -5.87 -11.33
C LYS A 221 -6.94 -6.06 -9.81
N GLY A 222 -5.81 -5.85 -9.18
CA GLY A 222 -5.68 -5.87 -7.71
C GLY A 222 -6.06 -4.53 -7.11
N LEU A 223 -6.11 -4.49 -5.79
CA LEU A 223 -6.37 -3.28 -5.03
C LEU A 223 -5.04 -2.60 -4.67
N LEU A 224 -4.95 -1.30 -4.93
CA LEU A 224 -3.87 -0.43 -4.43
C LEU A 224 -4.46 0.45 -3.33
N LYS A 225 -4.03 0.24 -2.09
CA LYS A 225 -4.51 1.05 -0.97
C LYS A 225 -3.78 2.40 -0.92
N GLU A 226 -4.29 3.28 -0.06
CA GLU A 226 -3.81 4.64 0.10
C GLU A 226 -2.29 4.68 0.33
N ARG A 227 -1.62 5.67 -0.30
CA ARG A 227 -0.19 5.93 -0.18
C ARG A 227 0.72 4.71 -0.51
N ALA A 228 0.19 3.70 -1.22
CA ALA A 228 0.93 2.48 -1.53
C ALA A 228 2.33 2.75 -2.12
N PHE A 229 2.48 3.84 -2.89
CA PHE A 229 3.73 4.28 -3.50
C PHE A 229 4.18 5.67 -3.02
N CYS A 230 3.85 6.09 -1.80
CA CYS A 230 4.21 7.41 -1.24
C CYS A 230 5.71 7.66 -1.27
N GLY A 231 6.61 6.90 -1.30
CA GLY A 231 8.05 7.16 -1.45
C GLY A 231 8.54 7.28 -2.89
N TYR A 232 7.65 7.28 -3.88
CA TYR A 232 8.06 7.38 -5.28
C TYR A 232 8.60 8.78 -5.61
N VAL A 233 9.86 8.87 -6.00
CA VAL A 233 10.55 10.12 -6.35
C VAL A 233 10.84 10.25 -7.86
N GLY A 234 10.26 9.38 -8.68
CA GLY A 234 10.32 9.54 -10.13
C GLY A 234 9.46 10.72 -10.60
N THR A 235 9.91 11.41 -11.64
CA THR A 235 9.19 12.57 -12.19
C THR A 235 8.06 12.19 -13.15
N SER A 236 7.95 10.92 -13.54
CA SER A 236 6.95 10.44 -14.50
C SER A 236 6.43 9.06 -14.10
N PHE A 237 5.11 8.89 -14.09
CA PHE A 237 4.45 7.61 -13.83
C PHE A 237 3.66 7.17 -15.06
N THR A 238 3.87 5.91 -15.50
CA THR A 238 3.09 5.32 -16.61
C THR A 238 1.84 4.65 -16.05
N TRP A 239 0.68 5.20 -16.39
CA TRP A 239 -0.62 4.69 -15.97
C TRP A 239 -0.86 3.27 -16.50
N ARG A 240 -1.70 2.54 -15.82
CA ARG A 240 -2.07 1.17 -16.18
C ARG A 240 -3.60 1.06 -16.30
N ASP A 241 -4.06 -0.05 -16.82
CA ASP A 241 -5.48 -0.40 -16.78
C ASP A 241 -5.81 -0.91 -15.36
N PHE A 242 -6.10 0.05 -14.48
CA PHE A 242 -6.42 -0.21 -13.08
C PHE A 242 -7.89 -0.53 -12.88
N ASN A 243 -8.18 -1.21 -11.77
CA ASN A 243 -9.54 -1.36 -11.27
C ASN A 243 -9.99 -0.08 -10.55
N THR A 244 -11.30 0.20 -10.52
CA THR A 244 -11.90 1.46 -10.06
C THR A 244 -11.82 1.72 -8.54
N TYR A 245 -11.39 0.75 -7.73
CA TYR A 245 -11.39 0.84 -6.26
C TYR A 245 -10.04 1.25 -5.65
N ASN A 246 -9.17 1.88 -6.41
CA ASN A 246 -7.85 2.29 -5.92
C ASN A 246 -7.92 3.73 -5.41
N GLU A 247 -7.77 3.95 -4.11
CA GLU A 247 -7.77 5.29 -3.51
C GLU A 247 -6.35 5.74 -3.19
N GLY A 248 -6.02 6.99 -3.55
CA GLY A 248 -4.83 7.69 -3.05
C GLY A 248 -3.47 7.00 -3.23
N PHE A 249 -3.32 6.00 -4.08
CA PHE A 249 -2.10 5.17 -4.13
C PHE A 249 -0.82 5.92 -4.53
N LEU A 250 -0.92 7.07 -5.21
CA LEU A 250 0.19 8.00 -5.52
C LEU A 250 0.20 9.22 -4.60
N ARG A 251 -0.63 9.25 -3.57
CA ARG A 251 -0.63 10.34 -2.59
C ARG A 251 0.74 10.47 -1.96
N GLY A 252 1.24 11.69 -1.84
CA GLY A 252 2.58 11.97 -1.30
C GLY A 252 3.75 11.78 -2.27
N CYS A 253 3.51 11.51 -3.56
CA CYS A 253 4.56 11.45 -4.59
C CYS A 253 5.03 12.87 -4.98
N LYS A 254 5.80 13.51 -4.10
CA LYS A 254 6.12 14.95 -4.14
C LYS A 254 6.85 15.43 -5.41
N THR A 255 7.56 14.56 -6.11
CA THR A 255 8.37 14.89 -7.30
C THR A 255 7.68 14.58 -8.63
N LEU A 256 6.49 13.96 -8.58
CA LEU A 256 5.76 13.55 -9.77
C LEU A 256 5.28 14.76 -10.57
N LYS A 257 5.73 14.88 -11.83
CA LYS A 257 5.38 15.97 -12.74
C LYS A 257 4.58 15.53 -13.96
N ASN A 258 4.61 14.24 -14.29
CA ASN A 258 4.01 13.73 -15.52
C ASN A 258 3.31 12.39 -15.32
N ILE A 259 2.10 12.25 -15.86
CA ILE A 259 1.38 10.98 -15.96
C ILE A 259 1.28 10.62 -17.44
N VAL A 260 1.79 9.45 -17.79
CA VAL A 260 1.77 8.94 -19.17
C VAL A 260 0.65 7.91 -19.31
N PHE A 261 -0.31 8.15 -20.18
CA PHE A 261 -1.39 7.23 -20.49
C PHE A 261 -1.07 6.43 -21.77
N PRO A 262 -1.00 5.08 -21.69
CA PRO A 262 -0.85 4.24 -22.89
C PRO A 262 -2.01 4.41 -23.89
N LYS A 263 -1.70 4.32 -25.19
CA LYS A 263 -2.69 4.55 -26.28
C LYS A 263 -3.84 3.54 -26.31
N ASN A 264 -3.63 2.36 -25.77
CA ASN A 264 -4.60 1.23 -25.78
C ASN A 264 -5.59 1.24 -24.60
N LEU A 265 -5.52 2.21 -23.68
CA LEU A 265 -6.52 2.39 -22.65
C LEU A 265 -7.86 2.79 -23.27
N LYS A 266 -8.94 2.17 -22.80
CA LYS A 266 -10.33 2.52 -23.22
C LYS A 266 -10.99 3.45 -22.22
N THR A 267 -10.67 3.28 -20.94
CA THR A 267 -11.13 4.10 -19.82
C THR A 267 -9.93 4.50 -18.98
N ILE A 268 -9.96 5.71 -18.44
CA ILE A 268 -9.02 6.19 -17.45
C ILE A 268 -9.85 6.57 -16.23
N ASP A 269 -9.53 5.96 -15.12
CA ASP A 269 -10.09 6.29 -13.82
C ASP A 269 -8.96 6.81 -12.94
N ILE A 270 -9.04 8.07 -12.53
CA ILE A 270 -8.12 8.69 -11.60
C ILE A 270 -8.84 8.75 -10.26
N PRO A 271 -8.50 7.86 -9.31
CA PRO A 271 -9.20 7.75 -8.03
C PRO A 271 -9.12 9.04 -7.21
N LYS A 272 -10.06 9.21 -6.29
CA LYS A 272 -9.99 10.32 -5.31
C LYS A 272 -8.66 10.27 -4.55
N HIS A 273 -8.17 11.43 -4.16
CA HIS A 273 -6.90 11.61 -3.43
C HIS A 273 -5.64 11.03 -4.12
N CYS A 274 -5.75 10.50 -5.35
CA CYS A 274 -4.64 9.78 -5.99
C CYS A 274 -3.37 10.63 -6.15
N LEU A 275 -3.53 11.93 -6.33
CA LEU A 275 -2.45 12.88 -6.60
C LEU A 275 -2.40 14.02 -5.57
N ASP A 276 -3.05 13.84 -4.40
CA ASP A 276 -2.95 14.79 -3.30
C ASP A 276 -1.54 14.81 -2.70
N ASP A 277 -1.20 15.92 -2.06
CA ASP A 277 0.09 16.16 -1.41
C ASP A 277 1.31 16.11 -2.35
N SER A 278 1.12 16.04 -3.67
CA SER A 278 2.22 16.33 -4.58
C SER A 278 2.45 17.84 -4.61
N LEU A 279 3.66 18.28 -4.25
CA LEU A 279 4.00 19.72 -4.16
C LEU A 279 4.16 20.37 -5.53
N SER A 280 4.26 19.59 -6.59
CA SER A 280 4.52 20.10 -7.94
C SER A 280 3.24 20.12 -8.77
N THR A 281 3.05 21.23 -9.50
CA THR A 281 2.01 21.32 -10.54
C THR A 281 2.30 20.26 -11.60
N LEU A 282 1.37 19.31 -11.78
CA LEU A 282 1.46 18.34 -12.85
C LEU A 282 1.43 19.03 -14.22
N LYS A 283 2.23 18.52 -15.14
CA LYS A 283 2.07 18.86 -16.56
C LYS A 283 0.65 18.52 -17.02
N PRO A 284 0.09 19.21 -18.02
CA PRO A 284 -1.22 18.87 -18.55
C PRO A 284 -1.34 17.36 -18.82
N LEU A 285 -2.36 16.71 -18.27
CA LEU A 285 -2.63 15.32 -18.57
C LEU A 285 -3.04 15.17 -20.02
N VAL A 286 -2.31 14.37 -20.79
CA VAL A 286 -2.61 14.14 -22.20
C VAL A 286 -3.38 12.84 -22.36
N ILE A 287 -4.68 12.93 -22.64
CA ILE A 287 -5.57 11.79 -22.84
C ILE A 287 -5.47 11.33 -24.30
N PRO A 288 -5.06 10.05 -24.55
CA PRO A 288 -4.92 9.50 -25.89
C PRO A 288 -6.24 9.46 -26.68
N GLU A 289 -6.16 9.38 -27.98
CA GLU A 289 -7.32 9.43 -28.90
C GLU A 289 -8.30 8.26 -28.70
N GLY A 290 -7.83 7.06 -28.42
CA GLY A 290 -8.62 5.83 -28.25
C GLY A 290 -9.43 5.75 -26.95
N VAL A 291 -9.24 6.67 -26.00
CA VAL A 291 -9.93 6.68 -24.71
C VAL A 291 -11.37 7.17 -24.89
N LYS A 292 -12.34 6.39 -24.38
CA LYS A 292 -13.78 6.70 -24.44
C LYS A 292 -14.25 7.53 -23.25
N ALA A 293 -13.78 7.20 -22.04
CA ALA A 293 -14.18 7.83 -20.80
C ALA A 293 -12.98 8.13 -19.90
N VAL A 294 -13.03 9.27 -19.21
CA VAL A 294 -12.07 9.67 -18.17
C VAL A 294 -12.86 10.12 -16.96
N TYR A 295 -12.61 9.49 -15.83
CA TYR A 295 -13.14 9.86 -14.53
C TYR A 295 -12.03 10.54 -13.73
N VAL A 296 -12.34 11.68 -13.12
CA VAL A 296 -11.41 12.43 -12.28
C VAL A 296 -12.01 12.51 -10.89
N GLY A 297 -11.41 11.77 -9.96
CA GLY A 297 -11.86 11.69 -8.58
C GLY A 297 -11.70 13.01 -7.82
N GLN A 298 -12.38 13.09 -6.68
CA GLN A 298 -12.29 14.23 -5.76
C GLN A 298 -10.85 14.43 -5.29
N HIS A 299 -10.55 15.65 -4.88
CA HIS A 299 -9.27 16.03 -4.27
C HIS A 299 -8.01 15.80 -5.13
N CYS A 300 -8.13 15.47 -6.42
CA CYS A 300 -6.99 15.46 -7.35
C CYS A 300 -6.56 16.89 -7.72
N ARG A 301 -6.21 17.70 -6.70
CA ARG A 301 -6.04 19.17 -6.80
C ARG A 301 -4.87 19.60 -7.69
N ASN A 302 -3.92 18.70 -7.92
CA ASN A 302 -2.73 19.01 -8.74
C ASN A 302 -2.95 18.84 -10.25
N ILE A 303 -4.12 18.31 -10.63
CA ILE A 303 -4.51 18.23 -12.04
C ILE A 303 -5.16 19.55 -12.43
N LYS A 304 -4.36 20.54 -12.90
CA LYS A 304 -4.87 21.84 -13.32
C LYS A 304 -5.35 21.87 -14.77
N CYS A 305 -4.77 21.03 -15.62
CA CYS A 305 -5.07 21.04 -17.05
C CYS A 305 -5.13 19.62 -17.62
N ILE A 306 -6.14 19.35 -18.44
CA ILE A 306 -6.27 18.11 -19.22
C ILE A 306 -6.34 18.45 -20.70
N THR A 307 -5.57 17.74 -21.53
CA THR A 307 -5.63 17.81 -22.99
C THR A 307 -6.23 16.53 -23.55
N VAL A 308 -7.36 16.62 -24.21
CA VAL A 308 -8.09 15.46 -24.76
C VAL A 308 -7.92 15.43 -26.27
N LYS A 309 -7.25 14.38 -26.79
CA LYS A 309 -7.01 14.18 -28.22
C LYS A 309 -8.22 13.60 -28.95
N GLY A 310 -9.00 12.73 -28.28
CA GLY A 310 -10.11 12.01 -28.87
C GLY A 310 -11.39 12.84 -29.04
N LYS A 311 -12.03 12.82 -30.23
CA LYS A 311 -13.33 13.46 -30.46
C LYS A 311 -14.48 12.84 -29.67
N LYS A 312 -14.42 11.52 -29.41
CA LYS A 312 -15.46 10.74 -28.73
C LYS A 312 -15.26 10.60 -27.22
N THR A 313 -14.14 11.06 -26.69
CA THR A 313 -13.82 11.02 -25.24
C THR A 313 -14.81 11.85 -24.43
N VAL A 314 -15.24 11.34 -23.30
CA VAL A 314 -16.08 12.06 -22.33
C VAL A 314 -15.31 12.18 -21.01
N LEU A 315 -15.23 13.38 -20.47
CA LEU A 315 -14.74 13.62 -19.11
C LEU A 315 -15.92 13.60 -18.13
N TYR A 316 -15.71 12.93 -17.00
CA TYR A 316 -16.63 12.89 -15.88
C TYR A 316 -15.96 13.47 -14.65
N GLY A 317 -16.69 14.26 -13.86
CA GLY A 317 -16.30 14.64 -12.51
C GLY A 317 -16.82 13.63 -11.49
N ASP A 318 -16.39 13.78 -10.25
CA ASP A 318 -16.88 12.96 -9.16
C ASP A 318 -18.33 13.32 -8.76
N SER A 319 -19.11 12.29 -8.46
CA SER A 319 -20.51 12.41 -8.06
C SER A 319 -20.71 13.07 -6.69
N GLY A 320 -19.73 13.00 -5.79
CA GLY A 320 -19.83 13.51 -4.42
C GLY A 320 -19.77 15.04 -4.28
N MET A 321 -19.22 15.76 -5.29
CA MET A 321 -19.20 17.25 -5.29
C MET A 321 -20.21 17.85 -6.28
N GLY A 322 -21.21 17.11 -6.71
CA GLY A 322 -22.08 17.47 -7.80
C GLY A 322 -21.48 17.10 -9.15
N ALA A 323 -22.24 16.45 -10.00
CA ALA A 323 -21.80 15.86 -11.28
C ALA A 323 -21.12 16.83 -12.27
N LYS A 324 -21.10 18.12 -11.96
CA LYS A 324 -20.55 19.18 -12.81
C LYS A 324 -19.27 19.84 -12.25
N MET A 325 -18.83 19.45 -11.04
CA MET A 325 -17.65 20.02 -10.40
C MET A 325 -16.44 19.13 -10.62
N ILE A 326 -15.31 19.72 -11.01
CA ILE A 326 -14.01 19.04 -11.13
C ILE A 326 -12.89 19.97 -10.65
N SER A 327 -11.83 19.41 -10.11
CA SER A 327 -10.64 20.17 -9.67
C SER A 327 -9.81 20.75 -10.84
N VAL A 328 -10.17 20.43 -12.07
CA VAL A 328 -9.46 20.85 -13.30
C VAL A 328 -9.88 22.24 -13.73
N GLU A 329 -8.92 23.15 -13.88
CA GLU A 329 -9.18 24.55 -14.26
C GLU A 329 -9.30 24.75 -15.76
N LYS A 330 -8.60 23.95 -16.56
CA LYS A 330 -8.53 24.09 -18.02
C LYS A 330 -8.62 22.75 -18.72
N VAL A 331 -9.45 22.68 -19.76
CA VAL A 331 -9.54 21.51 -20.64
C VAL A 331 -9.29 21.93 -22.09
N ASN A 332 -8.25 21.38 -22.70
CA ASN A 332 -7.94 21.55 -24.10
C ASN A 332 -8.56 20.39 -24.90
N CYS A 333 -9.38 20.65 -25.91
CA CYS A 333 -10.00 19.60 -26.72
C CYS A 333 -10.45 20.12 -28.09
N LYS A 334 -10.74 19.23 -29.03
CA LYS A 334 -11.24 19.60 -30.37
C LYS A 334 -12.61 20.29 -30.28
N LYS A 335 -12.79 21.43 -30.96
CA LYS A 335 -14.08 22.12 -31.04
C LYS A 335 -15.15 21.16 -31.56
N GLY A 336 -16.33 21.15 -30.94
CA GLY A 336 -17.44 20.27 -31.31
C GLY A 336 -17.34 18.82 -30.80
N SER A 337 -16.20 18.41 -30.15
CA SER A 337 -16.08 17.09 -29.53
C SER A 337 -17.09 16.89 -28.39
N LYS A 338 -17.29 15.63 -27.97
CA LYS A 338 -18.13 15.32 -26.81
C LYS A 338 -17.63 16.02 -25.54
N THR A 339 -16.30 16.04 -25.32
CA THR A 339 -15.69 16.79 -24.24
C THR A 339 -15.99 18.30 -24.33
N TRP A 340 -15.82 18.92 -25.50
CA TRP A 340 -16.11 20.34 -25.72
C TRP A 340 -17.53 20.72 -25.33
N LYS A 341 -18.53 19.94 -25.77
CA LYS A 341 -19.95 20.19 -25.48
C LYS A 341 -20.26 20.04 -24.00
N LYS A 342 -19.73 19.01 -23.36
CA LYS A 342 -20.01 18.69 -21.95
C LYS A 342 -19.31 19.66 -20.99
N MET A 343 -18.02 19.98 -21.20
CA MET A 343 -17.23 20.76 -20.26
C MET A 343 -17.66 22.23 -20.14
N LYS A 344 -18.38 22.77 -21.11
CA LYS A 344 -18.98 24.13 -20.99
C LYS A 344 -19.93 24.28 -19.82
N LYS A 345 -20.48 23.14 -19.30
CA LYS A 345 -21.42 23.11 -18.17
C LYS A 345 -20.75 22.83 -16.83
N PHE A 346 -19.41 22.65 -16.80
CA PHE A 346 -18.66 22.32 -15.60
C PHE A 346 -18.08 23.55 -14.93
N VAL A 347 -17.96 23.46 -13.62
CA VAL A 347 -17.30 24.45 -12.78
C VAL A 347 -16.16 23.79 -12.01
N CYS A 348 -15.17 24.61 -11.66
CA CYS A 348 -14.03 24.23 -10.86
C CYS A 348 -14.17 24.88 -9.48
N PRO A 349 -14.08 24.16 -8.37
CA PRO A 349 -14.09 24.75 -7.04
C PRO A 349 -12.81 25.52 -6.79
N ASN A 350 -12.94 26.67 -6.13
CA ASN A 350 -11.83 27.46 -5.61
C ASN A 350 -11.76 27.25 -4.10
N PHE A 351 -10.70 26.62 -3.62
CA PHE A 351 -10.55 26.27 -2.21
C PHE A 351 -9.84 27.39 -1.46
N ALA A 352 -10.34 27.75 -0.27
CA ALA A 352 -9.68 28.68 0.63
C ALA A 352 -8.29 28.17 1.01
N LYS A 353 -7.31 29.08 1.09
CA LYS A 353 -5.96 28.74 1.58
C LYS A 353 -5.87 28.60 3.10
N LYS A 354 -6.92 28.97 3.85
CA LYS A 354 -6.94 28.89 5.31
C LYS A 354 -7.13 27.45 5.77
N PHE A 355 -6.15 26.96 6.49
CA PHE A 355 -6.24 25.73 7.27
C PHE A 355 -6.90 26.05 8.63
N LYS A 356 -8.09 25.55 8.90
CA LYS A 356 -8.56 25.44 10.26
C LYS A 356 -7.99 24.13 10.83
N LYS A 357 -7.23 24.24 11.90
CA LYS A 357 -6.78 23.11 12.71
C LYS A 357 -7.90 22.89 13.73
N ASP A 358 -8.83 21.99 13.46
CA ASP A 358 -9.74 21.49 14.48
C ASP A 358 -9.01 20.42 15.30
N THR A 359 -8.82 20.71 16.59
CA THR A 359 -8.05 19.90 17.54
C THR A 359 -8.91 18.94 18.37
N GLU A 360 -10.20 18.81 18.08
CA GLU A 360 -11.12 17.94 18.84
C GLU A 360 -11.92 17.05 17.90
N ASN A 361 -11.76 15.73 18.06
CA ASN A 361 -12.41 14.64 17.30
C ASN A 361 -11.97 14.51 15.86
N ILE A 362 -10.77 13.99 15.67
CA ILE A 362 -10.20 13.70 14.35
C ILE A 362 -10.46 12.24 14.03
N ASP A 363 -11.45 12.00 13.18
CA ASP A 363 -11.43 10.83 12.30
C ASP A 363 -10.24 11.02 11.36
N THR A 364 -9.28 10.10 11.37
CA THR A 364 -7.93 10.26 10.80
C THR A 364 -7.89 10.44 9.28
N ASP A 365 -9.02 10.47 8.61
CA ASP A 365 -9.13 10.62 7.15
C ASP A 365 -9.32 12.07 6.66
N ASP A 366 -9.54 13.05 7.53
CA ASP A 366 -9.87 14.43 7.13
C ASP A 366 -8.97 15.48 7.79
N TYR A 367 -7.65 15.36 7.63
CA TYR A 367 -6.69 16.32 8.22
C TYR A 367 -6.79 17.75 7.66
N TYR A 368 -7.56 18.00 6.57
CA TYR A 368 -7.69 19.34 5.98
C TYR A 368 -9.02 19.51 5.28
N THR A 369 -10.07 19.93 6.00
CA THR A 369 -11.28 20.48 5.39
C THR A 369 -10.94 21.85 4.79
N ARG A 370 -10.78 21.92 3.47
CA ARG A 370 -10.71 23.19 2.76
C ARG A 370 -12.11 23.57 2.33
N GLU A 371 -12.64 24.67 2.87
CA GLU A 371 -13.91 25.24 2.41
C GLU A 371 -13.85 25.62 0.93
N ILE A 372 -14.91 25.32 0.20
CA ILE A 372 -15.12 25.86 -1.14
C ILE A 372 -15.58 27.30 -0.98
N VAL A 373 -14.72 28.27 -1.30
CA VAL A 373 -15.03 29.70 -1.15
C VAL A 373 -15.95 30.16 -2.28
N HIS A 374 -15.67 29.71 -3.51
CA HIS A 374 -16.49 30.00 -4.69
C HIS A 374 -16.11 29.05 -5.83
N THR A 375 -16.92 29.06 -6.89
CA THR A 375 -16.65 28.27 -8.10
C THR A 375 -16.43 29.18 -9.31
N LYS A 376 -15.61 28.72 -10.24
CA LYS A 376 -15.41 29.38 -11.55
C LYS A 376 -15.67 28.38 -12.69
N LYS A 377 -16.09 28.88 -13.84
CA LYS A 377 -16.26 28.03 -15.03
C LYS A 377 -14.93 27.44 -15.47
N VAL A 378 -14.93 26.16 -15.83
CA VAL A 378 -13.77 25.50 -16.43
C VAL A 378 -13.47 26.16 -17.78
N LYS A 379 -12.21 26.60 -17.98
CA LYS A 379 -11.77 27.15 -19.28
C LYS A 379 -11.69 26.01 -20.30
N VAL A 380 -12.46 26.12 -21.39
CA VAL A 380 -12.40 25.16 -22.49
C VAL A 380 -11.70 25.82 -23.68
N ALA A 381 -10.53 25.33 -24.03
CA ALA A 381 -9.70 25.87 -25.09
C ALA A 381 -9.63 24.90 -26.29
N LYS A 382 -9.52 25.46 -27.52
CA LYS A 382 -9.33 24.69 -28.74
C LYS A 382 -7.91 24.12 -28.75
N THR A 383 -7.74 22.83 -29.03
CA THR A 383 -6.43 22.27 -29.39
C THR A 383 -6.09 22.70 -30.81
N LYS A 384 -4.85 23.11 -31.01
CA LYS A 384 -4.31 23.35 -32.34
C LYS A 384 -4.31 22.11 -33.19
#